data_bcc50a636293cdccd3edb8543909ae58
#
_entry.id   bcc50a636293cdccd3edb8543909ae58
#
_cell.length_a   1.000
_cell.length_b   1.000
_cell.length_c   1.000
_cell.angle_alpha   90.00
_cell.angle_beta   90.00
_cell.angle_gamma   90.00
#
_symmetry.space_group_name_H-M   'P 1'
#
loop_
_entity.id
_entity.type
_entity.pdbx_description
1 polymer ?
#
loop_
_entity_poly.entity_id
_entity_poly.type
_entity_poly.pdbx_seq_one_letter_code
_entity_poly.pdbx_strand_id
1 'polypeptide(L)'
;LRAVCGKEKRSYELCLAKPELLEIGYEIAGDRIEDAIYAASKVERQKKVGALRDEVEAAIKERHPEATDFDVEQVFEYIQKKAFRISIMDKDKRADGRALKELRPLTAEINVLPSVVHGSAMFARGETMSLCLATLAPMEERQYMDNYTGSVNEKRFILHYNFPPFSVGDTGRFGGQNRREIGHG
;
A
#
# COMPACT_ATOMS: atom_id res chain seq x y z
N LEU A 1 -2.55 36.90 -13.66
CA LEU A 1 -3.47 35.82 -14.03
C LEU A 1 -4.63 35.73 -13.05
N ARG A 2 -4.41 35.66 -11.72
CA ARG A 2 -5.48 35.52 -10.73
C ARG A 2 -6.51 36.67 -10.77
N ALA A 3 -6.06 37.90 -11.00
CA ALA A 3 -6.93 39.06 -11.08
C ALA A 3 -7.84 39.07 -12.36
N VAL A 4 -7.40 38.36 -13.41
CA VAL A 4 -8.12 38.36 -14.71
C VAL A 4 -9.00 37.14 -14.88
N CYS A 5 -8.54 35.96 -14.45
CA CYS A 5 -9.23 34.71 -14.67
C CYS A 5 -9.37 33.82 -13.42
N GLY A 6 -9.06 34.38 -12.24
CA GLY A 6 -9.24 33.67 -10.98
C GLY A 6 -10.73 33.45 -10.67
N LYS A 7 -11.05 32.24 -10.22
CA LYS A 7 -12.37 31.90 -9.68
C LYS A 7 -12.28 31.78 -8.17
N GLU A 8 -13.35 32.15 -7.46
CA GLU A 8 -13.44 31.89 -6.04
C GLU A 8 -13.36 30.39 -5.77
N LYS A 9 -12.62 30.02 -4.73
CA LYS A 9 -12.56 28.61 -4.30
C LYS A 9 -13.89 28.23 -3.68
N ARG A 10 -14.40 27.09 -4.09
CA ARG A 10 -15.57 26.49 -3.45
C ARG A 10 -15.21 26.05 -2.04
N SER A 11 -16.12 26.27 -1.09
CA SER A 11 -16.03 25.66 0.23
C SER A 11 -16.72 24.30 0.22
N TYR A 12 -16.09 23.33 0.84
CA TYR A 12 -16.63 21.99 1.01
C TYR A 12 -16.66 21.66 2.50
N GLU A 13 -17.66 20.92 2.90
CA GLU A 13 -17.70 20.35 4.24
C GLU A 13 -16.56 19.34 4.39
N LEU A 14 -15.80 19.45 5.48
CA LEU A 14 -14.69 18.54 5.76
C LEU A 14 -15.22 17.28 6.43
N CYS A 15 -15.03 16.14 5.78
CA CYS A 15 -15.33 14.83 6.34
C CYS A 15 -14.23 14.40 7.30
N LEU A 16 -14.21 14.99 8.50
CA LEU A 16 -13.25 14.66 9.56
C LEU A 16 -13.94 13.83 10.65
N ALA A 17 -13.12 13.10 11.40
CA ALA A 17 -13.61 12.39 12.58
C ALA A 17 -14.21 13.38 13.59
N LYS A 18 -15.42 13.11 14.03
CA LYS A 18 -16.14 13.95 15.01
C LYS A 18 -15.46 13.86 16.37
N PRO A 19 -15.22 15.00 17.07
CA PRO A 19 -14.53 14.99 18.36
C PRO A 19 -15.18 14.07 19.40
N GLU A 20 -16.50 14.06 19.48
CA GLU A 20 -17.27 13.23 20.40
C GLU A 20 -17.03 11.74 20.21
N LEU A 21 -17.00 11.30 18.94
CA LEU A 21 -16.70 9.91 18.60
C LEU A 21 -15.23 9.55 18.82
N LEU A 22 -14.30 10.52 18.65
CA LEU A 22 -12.90 10.34 18.94
C LEU A 22 -12.65 10.09 20.43
N GLU A 23 -13.36 10.77 21.32
CA GLU A 23 -13.24 10.55 22.77
C GLU A 23 -13.62 9.11 23.13
N ILE A 24 -14.72 8.59 22.61
CA ILE A 24 -15.12 7.18 22.81
C ILE A 24 -14.06 6.22 22.27
N GLY A 25 -13.56 6.49 21.07
CA GLY A 25 -12.53 5.67 20.46
C GLY A 25 -11.22 5.65 21.28
N TYR A 26 -10.81 6.78 21.85
CA TYR A 26 -9.64 6.85 22.73
C TYR A 26 -9.86 6.16 24.07
N GLU A 27 -11.06 6.24 24.65
CA GLU A 27 -11.39 5.53 25.89
C GLU A 27 -11.18 4.02 25.75
N ILE A 28 -11.52 3.45 24.60
CA ILE A 28 -11.45 2.00 24.37
C ILE A 28 -10.11 1.56 23.82
N ALA A 29 -9.58 2.26 22.82
CA ALA A 29 -8.42 1.82 22.05
C ALA A 29 -7.12 2.55 22.41
N GLY A 30 -7.17 3.69 23.11
CA GLY A 30 -6.03 4.59 23.27
C GLY A 30 -4.75 3.92 23.75
N ASP A 31 -4.82 3.13 24.81
CA ASP A 31 -3.65 2.44 25.38
C ASP A 31 -3.35 1.09 24.71
N ARG A 32 -4.36 0.46 24.12
CA ARG A 32 -4.28 -0.89 23.54
C ARG A 32 -3.84 -0.89 22.08
N ILE A 33 -4.00 0.22 21.40
CA ILE A 33 -3.72 0.32 19.96
C ILE A 33 -2.25 0.11 19.64
N GLU A 34 -1.35 0.56 20.50
CA GLU A 34 0.09 0.40 20.29
C GLU A 34 0.47 -1.08 20.33
N ASP A 35 0.00 -1.84 21.32
CA ASP A 35 0.27 -3.28 21.43
C ASP A 35 -0.33 -4.08 20.26
N ALA A 36 -1.47 -3.63 19.74
CA ALA A 36 -2.08 -4.25 18.58
C ALA A 36 -1.26 -3.99 17.31
N ILE A 37 -0.73 -2.78 17.12
CA ILE A 37 0.08 -2.40 15.96
C ILE A 37 1.43 -3.12 15.95
N TYR A 38 2.07 -3.29 17.09
CA TYR A 38 3.40 -3.91 17.24
C TYR A 38 3.39 -5.42 17.45
N ALA A 39 2.29 -6.09 17.11
CA ALA A 39 2.24 -7.56 17.15
C ALA A 39 3.31 -8.20 16.25
N ALA A 40 3.78 -9.38 16.66
CA ALA A 40 4.96 -10.05 16.09
C ALA A 40 4.83 -10.41 14.61
N SER A 41 3.62 -10.70 14.13
CA SER A 41 3.37 -11.04 12.74
C SER A 41 2.27 -10.20 12.10
N LYS A 42 2.27 -10.13 10.76
CA LYS A 42 1.22 -9.45 9.99
C LYS A 42 -0.18 -10.01 10.31
N VAL A 43 -0.30 -11.31 10.41
CA VAL A 43 -1.58 -11.99 10.67
C VAL A 43 -2.08 -11.68 12.08
N GLU A 44 -1.18 -11.74 13.07
CA GLU A 44 -1.52 -11.41 14.46
C GLU A 44 -1.91 -9.95 14.61
N ARG A 45 -1.17 -9.05 13.98
CA ARG A 45 -1.50 -7.62 13.92
C ARG A 45 -2.89 -7.39 13.33
N GLN A 46 -3.20 -7.99 12.19
CA GLN A 46 -4.52 -7.84 11.57
C GLN A 46 -5.64 -8.33 12.50
N LYS A 47 -5.45 -9.46 13.20
CA LYS A 47 -6.42 -9.96 14.17
C LYS A 47 -6.63 -9.02 15.34
N LYS A 48 -5.55 -8.55 15.97
CA LYS A 48 -5.62 -7.64 17.12
C LYS A 48 -6.21 -6.30 16.76
N VAL A 49 -5.78 -5.71 15.64
CA VAL A 49 -6.30 -4.43 15.15
C VAL A 49 -7.77 -4.57 14.74
N GLY A 50 -8.14 -5.67 14.07
CA GLY A 50 -9.53 -5.95 13.71
C GLY A 50 -10.44 -6.09 14.93
N ALA A 51 -10.05 -6.91 15.91
CA ALA A 51 -10.82 -7.08 17.15
C ALA A 51 -11.00 -5.74 17.89
N LEU A 52 -9.96 -4.92 17.96
CA LEU A 52 -10.03 -3.62 18.60
C LEU A 52 -10.93 -2.64 17.83
N ARG A 53 -10.93 -2.71 16.50
CA ARG A 53 -11.84 -1.95 15.66
C ARG A 53 -13.30 -2.33 15.92
N ASP A 54 -13.58 -3.63 16.00
CA ASP A 54 -14.93 -4.13 16.24
C ASP A 54 -15.47 -3.69 17.62
N GLU A 55 -14.60 -3.65 18.66
CA GLU A 55 -14.94 -3.14 19.97
C GLU A 55 -15.27 -1.63 19.93
N VAL A 56 -14.45 -0.84 19.23
CA VAL A 56 -14.67 0.62 19.06
C VAL A 56 -15.96 0.87 18.27
N GLU A 57 -16.20 0.11 17.22
CA GLU A 57 -17.44 0.20 16.43
C GLU A 57 -18.68 -0.10 17.27
N ALA A 58 -18.65 -1.19 18.05
CA ALA A 58 -19.77 -1.56 18.92
C ALA A 58 -20.09 -0.44 19.93
N ALA A 59 -19.06 0.11 20.57
CA ALA A 59 -19.25 1.16 21.57
C ALA A 59 -19.73 2.50 20.96
N ILE A 60 -19.23 2.85 19.77
CA ILE A 60 -19.73 4.04 19.06
C ILE A 60 -21.20 3.86 18.68
N LYS A 61 -21.58 2.72 18.11
CA LYS A 61 -22.96 2.43 17.71
C LYS A 61 -23.93 2.34 18.88
N GLU A 62 -23.45 1.91 20.05
CA GLU A 62 -24.24 1.90 21.28
C GLU A 62 -24.57 3.32 21.79
N ARG A 63 -23.55 4.21 21.81
CA ARG A 63 -23.69 5.58 22.33
C ARG A 63 -24.24 6.55 21.26
N HIS A 64 -23.96 6.31 20.00
CA HIS A 64 -24.35 7.13 18.84
C HIS A 64 -24.90 6.25 17.70
N PRO A 65 -26.16 5.81 17.79
CA PRO A 65 -26.78 4.96 16.75
C PRO A 65 -26.85 5.61 15.36
N GLU A 66 -26.75 6.93 15.29
CA GLU A 66 -26.73 7.72 14.05
C GLU A 66 -25.36 7.74 13.36
N ALA A 67 -24.30 7.25 14.03
CA ALA A 67 -22.95 7.23 13.45
C ALA A 67 -22.88 6.25 12.26
N THR A 68 -22.34 6.73 11.16
CA THR A 68 -22.15 5.92 9.96
C THR A 68 -20.92 5.04 10.07
N ASP A 69 -20.84 3.97 9.28
CA ASP A 69 -19.64 3.13 9.20
C ASP A 69 -18.42 3.95 8.78
N PHE A 70 -18.61 5.00 7.97
CA PHE A 70 -17.57 5.94 7.59
C PHE A 70 -17.05 6.74 8.80
N ASP A 71 -17.92 7.23 9.68
CA ASP A 71 -17.53 7.95 10.89
C ASP A 71 -16.67 7.07 11.80
N VAL A 72 -17.06 5.80 11.98
CA VAL A 72 -16.30 4.81 12.78
C VAL A 72 -14.92 4.56 12.16
N GLU A 73 -14.86 4.36 10.85
CA GLU A 73 -13.60 4.14 10.14
C GLU A 73 -12.66 5.34 10.28
N GLN A 74 -13.17 6.57 10.15
CA GLN A 74 -12.38 7.78 10.32
C GLN A 74 -11.83 7.92 11.75
N VAL A 75 -12.63 7.60 12.76
CA VAL A 75 -12.21 7.61 14.17
C VAL A 75 -11.07 6.62 14.38
N PHE A 76 -11.25 5.38 13.94
CA PHE A 76 -10.25 4.34 14.15
C PHE A 76 -8.95 4.64 13.38
N GLU A 77 -9.05 5.11 12.14
CA GLU A 77 -7.90 5.52 11.34
C GLU A 77 -7.14 6.68 12.00
N TYR A 78 -7.84 7.65 12.57
CA TYR A 78 -7.22 8.78 13.26
C TYR A 78 -6.44 8.32 14.51
N ILE A 79 -7.02 7.44 15.33
CA ILE A 79 -6.37 6.88 16.53
C ILE A 79 -5.12 6.11 16.11
N GLN A 80 -5.24 5.26 15.11
CA GLN A 80 -4.13 4.46 14.60
C GLN A 80 -2.99 5.34 14.06
N LYS A 81 -3.30 6.35 13.25
CA LYS A 81 -2.32 7.31 12.74
C LYS A 81 -1.61 8.06 13.85
N LYS A 82 -2.33 8.48 14.88
CA LYS A 82 -1.77 9.19 16.02
C LYS A 82 -0.83 8.30 16.82
N ALA A 83 -1.24 7.07 17.10
CA ALA A 83 -0.41 6.08 17.81
C ALA A 83 0.91 5.81 17.06
N PHE A 84 0.85 5.62 15.73
CA PHE A 84 2.05 5.48 14.91
C PHE A 84 2.94 6.71 14.97
N ARG A 85 2.36 7.89 14.88
CA ARG A 85 3.12 9.14 14.90
C ARG A 85 3.86 9.34 16.21
N ILE A 86 3.19 9.11 17.33
CA ILE A 86 3.79 9.18 18.68
C ILE A 86 4.91 8.15 18.80
N SER A 87 4.69 6.92 18.38
CA SER A 87 5.68 5.86 18.47
C SER A 87 6.94 6.15 17.64
N ILE A 88 6.80 6.75 16.47
CA ILE A 88 7.94 7.15 15.64
C ILE A 88 8.67 8.36 16.22
N MET A 89 7.93 9.38 16.70
CA MET A 89 8.50 10.66 17.14
C MET A 89 9.14 10.58 18.52
N ASP A 90 8.51 9.82 19.42
CA ASP A 90 8.90 9.80 20.83
C ASP A 90 9.71 8.55 21.21
N LYS A 91 9.51 7.43 20.49
CA LYS A 91 10.15 6.14 20.79
C LYS A 91 11.13 5.68 19.72
N ASP A 92 11.33 6.46 18.64
CA ASP A 92 12.19 6.11 17.50
C ASP A 92 11.89 4.73 16.90
N LYS A 93 10.65 4.27 17.04
CA LYS A 93 10.23 2.92 16.65
C LYS A 93 9.34 2.94 15.42
N ARG A 94 9.71 2.21 14.38
CA ARG A 94 8.92 2.08 13.14
C ARG A 94 7.81 1.05 13.33
N ALA A 95 6.81 1.11 12.45
CA ALA A 95 5.64 0.22 12.48
C ALA A 95 5.95 -1.29 12.48
N ASP A 96 7.08 -1.67 11.91
CA ASP A 96 7.58 -3.06 11.88
C ASP A 96 8.59 -3.37 13.00
N GLY A 97 8.71 -2.50 13.99
CA GLY A 97 9.57 -2.67 15.14
C GLY A 97 11.05 -2.36 14.91
N ARG A 98 11.46 -2.02 13.66
CA ARG A 98 12.84 -1.66 13.33
C ARG A 98 13.21 -0.27 13.85
N ALA A 99 14.50 -0.04 14.07
CA ALA A 99 15.03 1.29 14.31
C ALA A 99 14.92 2.19 13.07
N LEU A 100 14.99 3.52 13.24
CA LEU A 100 14.78 4.48 12.14
C LEU A 100 15.72 4.28 10.95
N LYS A 101 16.97 3.89 11.20
CA LYS A 101 18.01 3.67 10.16
C LYS A 101 18.21 2.20 9.78
N GLU A 102 17.50 1.30 10.41
CA GLU A 102 17.63 -0.14 10.15
C GLU A 102 17.00 -0.52 8.82
N LEU A 103 17.75 -1.23 7.99
CA LEU A 103 17.29 -1.77 6.73
C LEU A 103 16.73 -3.17 6.93
N ARG A 104 15.73 -3.53 6.13
CA ARG A 104 15.29 -4.93 6.05
C ARG A 104 16.41 -5.77 5.45
N PRO A 105 16.49 -7.08 5.78
CA PRO A 105 17.43 -7.99 5.13
C PRO A 105 17.29 -7.90 3.62
N LEU A 106 18.44 -7.75 2.94
CA LEU A 106 18.52 -7.70 1.50
C LEU A 106 19.18 -8.98 1.00
N THR A 107 18.58 -9.61 -0.01
CA THR A 107 19.13 -10.76 -0.70
C THR A 107 19.06 -10.51 -2.20
N ALA A 108 20.14 -10.79 -2.91
CA ALA A 108 20.21 -10.69 -4.35
C ALA A 108 20.92 -11.93 -4.90
N GLU A 109 20.24 -12.64 -5.76
CA GLU A 109 20.72 -13.87 -6.39
C GLU A 109 20.59 -13.74 -7.90
N ILE A 110 21.60 -14.20 -8.63
CA ILE A 110 21.59 -14.25 -10.09
C ILE A 110 21.55 -15.69 -10.56
N ASN A 111 21.11 -15.91 -11.79
CA ASN A 111 21.02 -17.23 -12.41
C ASN A 111 20.14 -18.22 -11.62
N VAL A 112 19.03 -17.72 -11.08
CA VAL A 112 18.07 -18.52 -10.30
C VAL A 112 17.25 -19.48 -11.15
N LEU A 113 17.17 -19.25 -12.45
CA LEU A 113 16.50 -20.11 -13.42
C LEU A 113 17.51 -20.76 -14.37
N PRO A 114 17.14 -21.87 -15.02
CA PRO A 114 18.00 -22.53 -16.01
C PRO A 114 18.43 -21.59 -17.13
N SER A 115 19.56 -21.89 -17.76
CA SER A 115 20.19 -21.07 -18.80
C SER A 115 19.38 -20.90 -20.10
N VAL A 116 18.25 -21.56 -20.24
CA VAL A 116 17.30 -21.33 -21.35
C VAL A 116 16.72 -19.91 -21.36
N VAL A 117 16.68 -19.25 -20.20
CA VAL A 117 16.46 -17.80 -20.10
C VAL A 117 17.82 -17.10 -20.11
N HIS A 118 17.98 -16.06 -20.91
CA HIS A 118 19.28 -15.38 -21.12
C HIS A 118 19.83 -14.74 -19.84
N GLY A 119 18.94 -14.29 -18.93
CA GLY A 119 19.32 -13.82 -17.61
C GLY A 119 18.16 -13.97 -16.64
N SER A 120 18.50 -14.27 -15.40
CA SER A 120 17.53 -14.29 -14.30
C SER A 120 18.17 -13.78 -13.02
N ALA A 121 17.39 -13.02 -12.25
CA ALA A 121 17.82 -12.53 -10.95
C ALA A 121 16.61 -12.49 -9.99
N MET A 122 16.88 -12.80 -8.75
CA MET A 122 15.92 -12.63 -7.66
C MET A 122 16.46 -11.58 -6.69
N PHE A 123 15.63 -10.60 -6.37
CA PHE A 123 15.92 -9.61 -5.35
C PHE A 123 14.85 -9.68 -4.27
N ALA A 124 15.27 -9.84 -3.03
CA ALA A 124 14.36 -9.84 -1.88
C ALA A 124 14.76 -8.75 -0.87
N ARG A 125 13.76 -8.10 -0.31
CA ARG A 125 13.88 -7.12 0.77
C ARG A 125 12.86 -7.46 1.85
N GLY A 126 13.30 -8.17 2.86
CA GLY A 126 12.42 -8.80 3.85
C GLY A 126 11.52 -9.81 3.16
N GLU A 127 10.20 -9.66 3.32
CA GLU A 127 9.20 -10.55 2.72
C GLU A 127 8.84 -10.19 1.27
N THR A 128 9.30 -9.06 0.76
CA THR A 128 9.00 -8.62 -0.60
C THR A 128 10.05 -9.17 -1.56
N MET A 129 9.62 -9.91 -2.58
CA MET A 129 10.47 -10.50 -3.60
C MET A 129 10.12 -9.98 -4.99
N SER A 130 11.15 -9.84 -5.83
CA SER A 130 11.03 -9.56 -7.27
C SER A 130 11.88 -10.56 -8.03
N LEU A 131 11.24 -11.29 -8.96
CA LEU A 131 11.93 -12.15 -9.91
C LEU A 131 12.02 -11.41 -11.25
N CYS A 132 13.22 -11.16 -11.70
CA CYS A 132 13.53 -10.47 -12.95
C CYS A 132 14.06 -11.47 -13.98
N LEU A 133 13.52 -11.40 -15.18
CA LEU A 133 13.96 -12.21 -16.33
C LEU A 133 14.39 -11.28 -17.44
N ALA A 134 15.52 -11.60 -18.06
CA ALA A 134 16.02 -10.88 -19.24
C ALA A 134 16.06 -11.82 -20.43
N THR A 135 15.49 -11.40 -21.55
CA THR A 135 15.55 -12.11 -22.81
C THR A 135 16.19 -11.20 -23.86
N LEU A 136 17.20 -11.69 -24.52
CA LEU A 136 17.84 -11.02 -25.66
C LEU A 136 17.30 -11.65 -26.95
N ALA A 137 17.03 -10.81 -27.93
CA ALA A 137 16.56 -11.24 -29.25
C ALA A 137 17.29 -10.48 -30.35
N PRO A 138 17.36 -11.04 -31.58
CA PRO A 138 17.88 -10.32 -32.71
C PRO A 138 16.96 -9.11 -33.08
N MET A 139 17.49 -8.18 -33.86
CA MET A 139 16.81 -6.92 -34.18
C MET A 139 15.50 -7.12 -34.94
N GLU A 140 15.34 -8.24 -35.60
CA GLU A 140 14.13 -8.62 -36.36
C GLU A 140 12.92 -8.84 -35.43
N GLU A 141 13.14 -9.20 -34.18
CA GLU A 141 12.10 -9.46 -33.16
C GLU A 141 11.61 -8.18 -32.46
N ARG A 142 12.04 -7.00 -32.93
CA ARG A 142 11.54 -5.73 -32.36
C ARG A 142 10.04 -5.58 -32.56
N GLN A 143 9.39 -4.97 -31.62
CA GLN A 143 7.95 -4.69 -31.73
C GLN A 143 7.70 -3.51 -32.68
N TYR A 144 6.88 -3.75 -33.69
CA TYR A 144 6.33 -2.68 -34.55
C TYR A 144 5.01 -2.20 -33.99
N MET A 145 4.84 -0.88 -33.94
CA MET A 145 3.58 -0.25 -33.51
C MET A 145 2.99 0.55 -34.66
N ASP A 146 1.81 0.16 -35.11
CA ASP A 146 1.05 0.91 -36.12
C ASP A 146 0.32 2.07 -35.46
N ASN A 147 0.51 3.26 -35.96
CA ASN A 147 -0.17 4.47 -35.55
C ASN A 147 -1.09 4.99 -36.63
N TYR A 148 -2.16 5.68 -36.24
CA TYR A 148 -3.08 6.37 -37.16
C TYR A 148 -2.39 7.40 -38.07
N THR A 149 -1.26 7.91 -37.66
CA THR A 149 -0.45 8.89 -38.39
C THR A 149 0.44 8.27 -39.47
N GLY A 150 0.44 6.94 -39.60
CA GLY A 150 1.28 6.23 -40.57
C GLY A 150 2.79 6.23 -40.24
N SER A 151 3.19 6.76 -39.10
CA SER A 151 4.57 6.67 -38.64
C SER A 151 4.83 5.29 -38.07
N VAL A 152 5.86 4.60 -38.57
CA VAL A 152 6.32 3.32 -38.03
C VAL A 152 7.14 3.62 -36.79
N ASN A 153 6.62 3.24 -35.63
CA ASN A 153 7.38 3.26 -34.38
C ASN A 153 7.83 1.86 -34.03
N GLU A 154 9.12 1.73 -33.72
CA GLU A 154 9.74 0.47 -33.32
C GLU A 154 10.10 0.51 -31.83
N LYS A 155 9.78 -0.55 -31.12
CA LYS A 155 10.19 -0.73 -29.72
C LYS A 155 11.24 -1.82 -29.64
N ARG A 156 12.46 -1.47 -29.22
CA ARG A 156 13.61 -2.37 -29.09
C ARG A 156 13.84 -2.84 -27.66
N PHE A 157 13.32 -2.07 -26.70
CA PHE A 157 13.37 -2.40 -25.27
C PHE A 157 11.94 -2.43 -24.74
N ILE A 158 11.60 -3.52 -24.06
CA ILE A 158 10.28 -3.72 -23.47
C ILE A 158 10.49 -4.16 -22.03
N LEU A 159 9.83 -3.49 -21.10
CA LEU A 159 9.74 -3.90 -19.71
C LEU A 159 8.31 -4.33 -19.43
N HIS A 160 8.14 -5.58 -19.04
CA HIS A 160 6.88 -6.09 -18.51
C HIS A 160 6.96 -6.19 -17.00
N TYR A 161 6.01 -5.58 -16.32
CA TYR A 161 5.83 -5.71 -14.89
C TYR A 161 4.53 -6.44 -14.60
N ASN A 162 4.62 -7.53 -13.85
CA ASN A 162 3.47 -8.33 -13.45
C ASN A 162 3.36 -8.34 -11.92
N PHE A 163 2.15 -8.10 -11.42
CA PHE A 163 1.84 -8.14 -10.01
C PHE A 163 0.61 -9.00 -9.76
N PRO A 164 0.77 -10.33 -9.81
CA PRO A 164 -0.35 -11.26 -9.64
C PRO A 164 -0.93 -11.20 -8.22
N PRO A 165 -2.21 -11.56 -8.02
CA PRO A 165 -2.88 -11.48 -6.73
C PRO A 165 -2.15 -12.20 -5.60
N PHE A 166 -1.51 -13.33 -5.86
CA PHE A 166 -0.74 -14.09 -4.86
C PHE A 166 0.46 -13.30 -4.28
N SER A 167 0.92 -12.22 -4.95
CA SER A 167 1.99 -11.36 -4.43
C SER A 167 1.64 -10.68 -3.10
N VAL A 168 0.36 -10.55 -2.80
CA VAL A 168 -0.15 -10.01 -1.53
C VAL A 168 -0.91 -11.06 -0.71
N GLY A 169 -0.91 -12.33 -1.15
CA GLY A 169 -1.61 -13.43 -0.50
C GLY A 169 -3.11 -13.49 -0.80
N ASP A 170 -3.55 -12.79 -1.83
CA ASP A 170 -4.95 -12.77 -2.25
C ASP A 170 -5.22 -13.79 -3.37
N THR A 171 -6.48 -14.19 -3.49
CA THR A 171 -6.99 -14.91 -4.65
C THR A 171 -7.60 -13.92 -5.63
N GLY A 172 -7.35 -14.11 -6.92
CA GLY A 172 -7.88 -13.20 -7.93
C GLY A 172 -7.69 -13.70 -9.35
N ARG A 173 -8.23 -12.96 -10.30
CA ARG A 173 -8.14 -13.29 -11.72
C ARG A 173 -6.76 -12.95 -12.25
N PHE A 174 -6.16 -13.90 -12.99
CA PHE A 174 -4.96 -13.66 -13.79
C PHE A 174 -5.31 -13.07 -15.16
N GLY A 175 -4.38 -12.32 -15.74
CA GLY A 175 -4.46 -11.88 -17.14
C GLY A 175 -5.11 -10.53 -17.36
N GLY A 176 -5.27 -9.70 -16.34
CA GLY A 176 -5.66 -8.30 -16.48
C GLY A 176 -4.58 -7.38 -15.90
N GLN A 177 -4.29 -6.26 -16.55
CA GLN A 177 -3.42 -5.24 -15.98
C GLN A 177 -4.12 -4.55 -14.81
N ASN A 178 -3.45 -4.49 -13.67
CA ASN A 178 -3.91 -3.74 -12.53
C ASN A 178 -3.26 -2.35 -12.46
N ARG A 179 -3.71 -1.50 -11.54
CA ARG A 179 -3.18 -0.13 -11.39
C ARG A 179 -1.67 -0.08 -11.12
N ARG A 180 -1.12 -1.08 -10.42
CA ARG A 180 0.31 -1.15 -10.11
C ARG A 180 1.12 -1.48 -11.35
N GLU A 181 0.62 -2.39 -12.19
CA GLU A 181 1.27 -2.75 -13.45
C GLU A 181 1.30 -1.57 -14.40
N ILE A 182 0.19 -0.83 -14.52
CA ILE A 182 0.12 0.39 -15.34
C ILE A 182 1.04 1.49 -14.80
N GLY A 183 1.15 1.62 -13.48
CA GLY A 183 1.98 2.63 -12.85
C GLY A 183 3.47 2.35 -12.86
N HIS A 184 3.89 1.10 -13.02
CA HIS A 184 5.28 0.67 -13.06
C HIS A 184 5.83 0.44 -14.48
N GLY A 185 4.96 0.11 -15.43
CA GLY A 185 5.31 -0.22 -16.83
C GLY A 185 5.43 1.03 -17.75
#